data_7cc6473815ebe5cc49fb1b992734a08e
#
_entry.id   7cc6473815ebe5cc49fb1b992734a08e
#
_cell.length_a   1.000
_cell.length_b   1.000
_cell.length_c   1.000
_cell.angle_alpha   90.00
_cell.angle_beta   90.00
_cell.angle_gamma   90.00
#
_symmetry.space_group_name_H-M   'P 1'
#
loop_
_entity.id
_entity.type
_entity.pdbx_description
1 polymer ?
#
loop_
_entity_poly.entity_id
_entity_poly.type
_entity_poly.pdbx_seq_one_letter_code
_entity_poly.pdbx_strand_id
1 'polypeptide(L)'
;MKLTFLGTGTSIGVPAIGCQCEVCRSTEPRDKRLRQSAFLETDGGIRVLIDCGPDFRQQTTRFPFTKIDAVVISHIHFDHVAGIDDLRPYCLFGDVDIYCQDDVVKALHQTMPYCFKENLYPGVPHLNLHAINPHESFTVRRDKEVIAIFPPSGSNLAGVINKEGRTILVPPATDTLEITPIQVMHGKMPILGFIFREKAQSLAYITDMKSIEDSEYEYLHDIDTLVINALRFEKPHHSHQLVDDAIAVSRRIGAKRTYLIHLTHDIGTHEIANSRLPEGFEFAYDGQIINC
;
A
#
# COMPACT_ATOMS: atom_id res chain seq x y z
N MET A 1 2.09 -6.40 -14.80
CA MET A 1 1.51 -5.86 -13.54
C MET A 1 1.22 -4.38 -13.67
N LYS A 2 0.24 -3.88 -12.94
CA LYS A 2 -0.14 -2.46 -12.87
C LYS A 2 -0.18 -2.02 -11.40
N LEU A 3 0.53 -0.94 -11.05
CA LEU A 3 0.49 -0.35 -9.72
C LEU A 3 -0.28 0.97 -9.78
N THR A 4 -1.21 1.16 -8.85
CA THR A 4 -1.95 2.40 -8.66
C THR A 4 -1.59 3.00 -7.30
N PHE A 5 -0.99 4.18 -7.28
CA PHE A 5 -0.71 4.89 -6.04
C PHE A 5 -1.99 5.49 -5.48
N LEU A 6 -2.46 5.01 -4.34
CA LEU A 6 -3.65 5.49 -3.65
C LEU A 6 -3.35 6.74 -2.81
N GLY A 7 -2.16 6.76 -2.24
CA GLY A 7 -1.60 7.86 -1.49
C GLY A 7 -0.07 7.82 -1.50
N THR A 8 0.57 8.98 -1.50
CA THR A 8 2.02 9.11 -1.64
C THR A 8 2.65 9.99 -0.56
N GLY A 9 1.85 10.44 0.40
CA GLY A 9 2.27 11.29 1.51
C GLY A 9 2.72 10.51 2.74
N THR A 10 3.37 11.23 3.65
CA THR A 10 3.76 10.74 4.98
C THR A 10 2.56 10.61 5.92
N SER A 11 2.81 10.23 7.17
CA SER A 11 1.83 10.11 8.25
C SER A 11 0.94 11.34 8.47
N ILE A 12 1.41 12.54 8.13
CA ILE A 12 0.62 13.78 8.27
C ILE A 12 -0.12 14.17 6.98
N GLY A 13 0.17 13.53 5.86
CA GLY A 13 -0.37 13.90 4.54
C GLY A 13 0.04 15.29 4.06
N VAL A 14 -0.41 15.68 2.86
CA VAL A 14 -0.23 17.02 2.31
C VAL A 14 -1.58 17.49 1.72
N PRO A 15 -2.15 18.61 2.19
CA PRO A 15 -1.61 19.61 3.12
C PRO A 15 -1.51 19.11 4.57
N ALA A 16 -0.45 19.50 5.26
CA ALA A 16 -0.34 19.26 6.69
C ALA A 16 -1.27 20.22 7.46
N ILE A 17 -1.92 19.71 8.51
CA ILE A 17 -2.87 20.49 9.31
C ILE A 17 -2.22 21.76 9.84
N GLY A 18 -2.82 22.91 9.56
CA GLY A 18 -2.34 24.23 10.01
C GLY A 18 -1.20 24.83 9.18
N CYS A 19 -0.61 24.09 8.25
CA CYS A 19 0.47 24.59 7.40
C CYS A 19 -0.04 25.54 6.32
N GLN A 20 0.66 26.66 6.12
CA GLN A 20 0.32 27.69 5.14
C GLN A 20 1.43 27.87 4.08
N CYS A 21 2.36 26.91 3.94
CA CYS A 21 3.39 26.97 2.92
C CYS A 21 2.80 26.89 1.51
N GLU A 22 3.60 27.20 0.51
CA GLU A 22 3.22 27.18 -0.90
C GLU A 22 2.61 25.83 -1.32
N VAL A 23 3.25 24.70 -0.97
CA VAL A 23 2.79 23.34 -1.30
C VAL A 23 1.45 23.01 -0.64
N CYS A 24 1.29 23.32 0.66
CA CYS A 24 0.04 23.05 1.37
C CYS A 24 -1.14 23.89 0.86
N ARG A 25 -0.88 25.07 0.32
CA ARG A 25 -1.86 25.98 -0.28
C ARG A 25 -2.05 25.77 -1.78
N SER A 26 -1.18 24.99 -2.43
CA SER A 26 -1.28 24.71 -3.85
C SER A 26 -2.67 24.15 -4.24
N THR A 27 -3.12 24.49 -5.43
CA THR A 27 -4.35 23.91 -6.04
C THR A 27 -4.03 22.80 -7.03
N GLU A 28 -2.75 22.56 -7.32
CA GLU A 28 -2.30 21.46 -8.16
C GLU A 28 -2.61 20.11 -7.48
N PRO A 29 -3.37 19.21 -8.12
CA PRO A 29 -3.73 17.91 -7.52
C PRO A 29 -2.52 17.07 -7.11
N ARG A 30 -1.41 17.11 -7.85
CA ARG A 30 -0.19 16.35 -7.56
C ARG A 30 0.55 16.84 -6.32
N ASP A 31 0.23 18.02 -5.80
CA ASP A 31 0.73 18.54 -4.53
C ASP A 31 -0.11 18.06 -3.34
N LYS A 32 -1.26 17.43 -3.58
CA LYS A 32 -2.11 16.84 -2.53
C LYS A 32 -1.75 15.37 -2.37
N ARG A 33 -1.47 14.96 -1.13
CA ARG A 33 -1.00 13.62 -0.84
C ARG A 33 -1.72 13.03 0.35
N LEU A 34 -2.50 12.00 0.12
CA LEU A 34 -3.04 11.13 1.16
C LEU A 34 -1.92 10.25 1.72
N ARG A 35 -2.14 9.63 2.90
CA ARG A 35 -1.17 8.71 3.50
C ARG A 35 -0.89 7.56 2.55
N GLN A 36 0.33 7.07 2.62
CA GLN A 36 0.86 6.06 1.71
C GLN A 36 -0.04 4.81 1.66
N SER A 37 -0.37 4.37 0.47
CA SER A 37 -1.02 3.08 0.15
C SER A 37 -1.01 2.88 -1.37
N ALA A 38 -1.12 1.64 -1.83
CA ALA A 38 -1.20 1.33 -3.26
C ALA A 38 -2.02 0.07 -3.55
N PHE A 39 -2.60 -0.01 -4.75
CA PHE A 39 -3.08 -1.26 -5.33
C PHE A 39 -2.09 -1.79 -6.35
N LEU A 40 -1.73 -3.06 -6.23
CA LEU A 40 -1.06 -3.82 -7.26
C LEU A 40 -2.06 -4.77 -7.92
N GLU A 41 -2.12 -4.79 -9.24
CA GLU A 41 -2.96 -5.68 -10.03
C GLU A 41 -2.11 -6.44 -11.03
N THR A 42 -2.22 -7.78 -11.06
CA THR A 42 -1.58 -8.60 -12.09
C THR A 42 -2.37 -8.54 -13.40
N ASP A 43 -1.73 -8.94 -14.50
CA ASP A 43 -2.38 -9.02 -15.80
C ASP A 43 -3.50 -10.09 -15.80
N GLY A 44 -3.37 -11.13 -14.97
CA GLY A 44 -4.38 -12.18 -14.77
C GLY A 44 -5.48 -11.84 -13.76
N GLY A 45 -5.42 -10.67 -13.14
CA GLY A 45 -6.49 -10.11 -12.32
C GLY A 45 -6.39 -10.32 -10.81
N ILE A 46 -5.25 -10.80 -10.25
CA ILE A 46 -4.96 -10.74 -8.81
C ILE A 46 -4.83 -9.29 -8.38
N ARG A 47 -5.47 -8.92 -7.27
CA ARG A 47 -5.41 -7.55 -6.73
C ARG A 47 -4.94 -7.55 -5.28
N VAL A 48 -3.84 -6.87 -5.02
CA VAL A 48 -3.24 -6.75 -3.69
C VAL A 48 -3.29 -5.29 -3.23
N LEU A 49 -3.70 -5.08 -1.98
CA LEU A 49 -3.58 -3.79 -1.30
C LEU A 49 -2.28 -3.77 -0.48
N ILE A 50 -1.49 -2.72 -0.66
CA ILE A 50 -0.28 -2.46 0.11
C ILE A 50 -0.58 -1.34 1.10
N ASP A 51 -0.57 -1.67 2.39
CA ASP A 51 -0.98 -0.85 3.52
C ASP A 51 -2.41 -0.31 3.43
N CYS A 52 -3.05 -0.13 4.58
CA CYS A 52 -4.44 0.29 4.70
C CYS A 52 -4.55 1.40 5.77
N GLY A 53 -4.10 2.60 5.42
CA GLY A 53 -4.10 3.77 6.30
C GLY A 53 -5.46 4.44 6.44
N PRO A 54 -5.58 5.51 7.25
CA PRO A 54 -6.85 6.16 7.58
C PRO A 54 -7.56 6.83 6.40
N ASP A 55 -6.85 7.03 5.29
CA ASP A 55 -7.42 7.61 4.07
C ASP A 55 -8.01 6.56 3.12
N PHE A 56 -7.95 5.26 3.47
CA PHE A 56 -8.35 4.15 2.60
C PHE A 56 -9.74 4.34 1.98
N ARG A 57 -10.73 4.76 2.77
CA ARG A 57 -12.07 5.03 2.26
C ARG A 57 -12.07 6.11 1.16
N GLN A 58 -11.37 7.22 1.37
CA GLN A 58 -11.27 8.30 0.38
C GLN A 58 -10.49 7.85 -0.86
N GLN A 59 -9.45 7.06 -0.66
CA GLN A 59 -8.60 6.53 -1.72
C GLN A 59 -9.38 5.60 -2.65
N THR A 60 -10.14 4.66 -2.10
CA THR A 60 -10.80 3.60 -2.86
C THR A 60 -12.09 4.00 -3.56
N THR A 61 -12.79 5.03 -3.07
CA THR A 61 -14.02 5.53 -3.73
C THR A 61 -13.81 6.05 -5.15
N ARG A 62 -12.57 6.25 -5.57
CA ARG A 62 -12.20 6.71 -6.93
C ARG A 62 -12.04 5.56 -7.93
N PHE A 63 -12.00 4.31 -7.45
CA PHE A 63 -11.69 3.13 -8.26
C PHE A 63 -12.85 2.14 -8.26
N PRO A 64 -12.89 1.22 -9.25
CA PRO A 64 -13.89 0.16 -9.28
C PRO A 64 -13.87 -0.67 -8.00
N PHE A 65 -15.04 -0.89 -7.42
CA PHE A 65 -15.19 -1.76 -6.28
C PHE A 65 -15.20 -3.23 -6.74
N THR A 66 -14.15 -3.96 -6.37
CA THR A 66 -13.96 -5.38 -6.69
C THR A 66 -13.17 -6.05 -5.58
N LYS A 67 -13.01 -7.38 -5.64
CA LYS A 67 -12.27 -8.15 -4.63
C LYS A 67 -10.84 -7.63 -4.46
N ILE A 68 -10.39 -7.60 -3.21
CA ILE A 68 -8.99 -7.55 -2.80
C ILE A 68 -8.60 -8.98 -2.44
N ASP A 69 -7.64 -9.56 -3.15
CA ASP A 69 -7.21 -10.94 -2.96
C ASP A 69 -6.25 -11.10 -1.78
N ALA A 70 -5.49 -10.07 -1.47
CA ALA A 70 -4.62 -10.00 -0.30
C ALA A 70 -4.38 -8.54 0.12
N VAL A 71 -4.15 -8.35 1.41
CA VAL A 71 -3.62 -7.10 1.98
C VAL A 71 -2.25 -7.42 2.56
N VAL A 72 -1.22 -6.65 2.22
CA VAL A 72 0.10 -6.75 2.85
C VAL A 72 0.35 -5.50 3.67
N ILE A 73 0.78 -5.67 4.92
CA ILE A 73 1.03 -4.56 5.86
C ILE A 73 2.52 -4.50 6.17
N SER A 74 3.12 -3.35 5.91
CA SER A 74 4.54 -3.10 6.16
C SER A 74 4.88 -3.04 7.64
N HIS A 75 4.07 -2.35 8.45
CA HIS A 75 4.25 -2.20 9.90
C HIS A 75 3.02 -1.60 10.58
N ILE A 76 3.07 -1.46 11.91
CA ILE A 76 1.90 -1.15 12.75
C ILE A 76 1.58 0.36 12.87
N HIS A 77 2.32 1.27 12.28
CA HIS A 77 2.00 2.68 12.44
C HIS A 77 0.61 3.03 11.91
N PHE A 78 -0.02 4.03 12.52
CA PHE A 78 -1.41 4.42 12.29
C PHE A 78 -1.71 4.73 10.81
N ASP A 79 -0.80 5.38 10.13
CA ASP A 79 -0.91 5.74 8.71
C ASP A 79 -0.87 4.54 7.76
N HIS A 80 -0.50 3.33 8.26
CA HIS A 80 -0.47 2.08 7.49
C HIS A 80 -1.58 1.10 7.85
N VAL A 81 -2.24 1.24 9.03
CA VAL A 81 -3.21 0.23 9.49
C VAL A 81 -4.59 0.79 9.87
N ALA A 82 -4.73 2.10 10.10
CA ALA A 82 -5.95 2.64 10.70
C ALA A 82 -7.19 2.61 9.80
N GLY A 83 -7.04 2.26 8.52
CA GLY A 83 -8.14 2.06 7.58
C GLY A 83 -8.64 0.60 7.49
N ILE A 84 -8.07 -0.33 8.25
CA ILE A 84 -8.41 -1.76 8.16
C ILE A 84 -9.91 -2.02 8.44
N ASP A 85 -10.55 -1.24 9.31
CA ASP A 85 -12.01 -1.35 9.54
C ASP A 85 -12.83 -1.01 8.28
N ASP A 86 -12.32 -0.16 7.41
CA ASP A 86 -12.95 0.19 6.13
C ASP A 86 -12.83 -0.92 5.06
N LEU A 87 -12.14 -2.04 5.35
CA LEU A 87 -12.18 -3.26 4.53
C LEU A 87 -13.52 -4.00 4.64
N ARG A 88 -14.37 -3.64 5.59
CA ARG A 88 -15.70 -4.22 5.83
C ARG A 88 -16.55 -4.41 4.57
N PRO A 89 -16.68 -3.45 3.63
CA PRO A 89 -17.42 -3.67 2.39
C PRO A 89 -16.82 -4.76 1.50
N TYR A 90 -15.50 -4.95 1.56
CA TYR A 90 -14.80 -5.97 0.75
C TYR A 90 -15.07 -7.40 1.24
N CYS A 91 -15.55 -7.57 2.47
CA CYS A 91 -15.99 -8.87 2.99
C CYS A 91 -17.24 -9.43 2.27
N LEU A 92 -17.89 -8.65 1.41
CA LEU A 92 -18.88 -9.14 0.46
C LEU A 92 -18.30 -10.14 -0.56
N PHE A 93 -16.99 -10.08 -0.78
CA PHE A 93 -16.26 -11.02 -1.65
C PHE A 93 -15.67 -12.21 -0.89
N GLY A 94 -15.97 -12.38 0.39
CA GLY A 94 -15.38 -13.35 1.33
C GLY A 94 -14.47 -12.67 2.34
N ASP A 95 -13.90 -13.44 3.25
CA ASP A 95 -12.97 -12.94 4.25
C ASP A 95 -11.76 -12.26 3.57
N VAL A 96 -11.21 -11.26 4.26
CA VAL A 96 -10.04 -10.51 3.76
C VAL A 96 -8.78 -11.06 4.41
N ASP A 97 -7.89 -11.59 3.59
CA ASP A 97 -6.60 -12.11 4.03
C ASP A 97 -5.58 -10.98 4.18
N ILE A 98 -5.00 -10.83 5.38
CA ILE A 98 -4.00 -9.80 5.73
C ILE A 98 -2.70 -10.49 6.12
N TYR A 99 -1.63 -10.18 5.41
CA TYR A 99 -0.29 -10.72 5.61
C TYR A 99 0.59 -9.64 6.27
N CYS A 100 1.10 -9.91 7.45
CA CYS A 100 1.89 -8.96 8.24
C CYS A 100 2.79 -9.67 9.24
N GLN A 101 3.74 -8.95 9.84
CA GLN A 101 4.59 -9.51 10.91
C GLN A 101 3.76 -9.87 12.16
N ASP A 102 4.28 -10.77 12.98
CA ASP A 102 3.61 -11.26 14.20
C ASP A 102 3.33 -10.14 15.23
N ASP A 103 4.18 -9.14 15.32
CA ASP A 103 3.96 -7.96 16.16
C ASP A 103 2.76 -7.11 15.68
N VAL A 104 2.56 -6.99 14.37
CA VAL A 104 1.40 -6.35 13.76
C VAL A 104 0.14 -7.17 14.04
N VAL A 105 0.20 -8.50 13.89
CA VAL A 105 -0.91 -9.40 14.26
C VAL A 105 -1.34 -9.16 15.71
N LYS A 106 -0.39 -9.17 16.65
CA LYS A 106 -0.64 -8.92 18.07
C LYS A 106 -1.25 -7.54 18.32
N ALA A 107 -0.73 -6.51 17.66
CA ALA A 107 -1.23 -5.15 17.81
C ALA A 107 -2.65 -4.98 17.25
N LEU A 108 -2.99 -5.61 16.11
CA LEU A 108 -4.35 -5.60 15.55
C LEU A 108 -5.35 -6.29 16.48
N HIS A 109 -5.00 -7.41 17.09
CA HIS A 109 -5.83 -8.04 18.12
C HIS A 109 -6.09 -7.12 19.32
N GLN A 110 -5.13 -6.28 19.69
CA GLN A 110 -5.27 -5.32 20.80
C GLN A 110 -6.08 -4.08 20.42
N THR A 111 -5.89 -3.56 19.22
CA THR A 111 -6.52 -2.30 18.77
C THR A 111 -7.91 -2.51 18.18
N MET A 112 -8.17 -3.68 17.60
CA MET A 112 -9.45 -4.04 16.97
C MET A 112 -10.05 -5.35 17.54
N PRO A 113 -10.15 -5.50 18.89
CA PRO A 113 -10.54 -6.79 19.49
C PRO A 113 -11.93 -7.24 19.07
N TYR A 114 -12.79 -6.36 18.60
CA TYR A 114 -14.13 -6.67 18.13
C TYR A 114 -14.15 -7.47 16.80
N CYS A 115 -13.06 -7.42 16.03
CA CYS A 115 -12.93 -8.17 14.77
C CYS A 115 -12.48 -9.64 14.97
N PHE A 116 -12.01 -10.00 16.18
CA PHE A 116 -11.34 -11.29 16.44
C PHE A 116 -11.99 -12.10 17.59
N LYS A 117 -13.22 -11.77 17.98
CA LYS A 117 -13.98 -12.52 19.00
C LYS A 117 -14.60 -13.77 18.40
N GLU A 118 -14.81 -14.83 19.20
CA GLU A 118 -15.52 -16.05 18.78
C GLU A 118 -16.93 -15.74 18.22
N ASN A 119 -17.65 -14.80 18.84
CA ASN A 119 -18.95 -14.34 18.38
C ASN A 119 -18.83 -12.92 17.84
N LEU A 120 -18.65 -12.80 16.53
CA LEU A 120 -18.55 -11.50 15.85
C LEU A 120 -19.90 -10.78 15.85
N TYR A 121 -19.86 -9.48 16.15
CA TYR A 121 -21.02 -8.62 15.95
C TYR A 121 -21.32 -8.51 14.44
N PRO A 122 -22.58 -8.62 14.00
CA PRO A 122 -22.91 -8.46 12.59
C PRO A 122 -22.45 -7.11 12.03
N GLY A 123 -21.73 -7.15 10.94
CA GLY A 123 -21.23 -5.95 10.26
C GLY A 123 -19.82 -5.51 10.63
N VAL A 124 -19.06 -6.26 11.45
CA VAL A 124 -17.60 -6.08 11.56
C VAL A 124 -16.89 -6.70 10.36
N PRO A 125 -15.70 -6.23 9.97
CA PRO A 125 -14.95 -6.90 8.91
C PRO A 125 -14.51 -8.31 9.36
N HIS A 126 -14.57 -9.25 8.43
CA HIS A 126 -14.06 -10.60 8.61
C HIS A 126 -12.64 -10.65 8.06
N LEU A 127 -11.66 -10.75 8.95
CA LEU A 127 -10.24 -10.64 8.66
C LEU A 127 -9.51 -11.91 9.07
N ASN A 128 -8.72 -12.47 8.14
CA ASN A 128 -7.79 -13.56 8.41
C ASN A 128 -6.38 -12.96 8.49
N LEU A 129 -5.75 -13.03 9.66
CA LEU A 129 -4.39 -12.54 9.85
C LEU A 129 -3.39 -13.68 9.64
N HIS A 130 -2.46 -13.49 8.71
CA HIS A 130 -1.38 -14.42 8.39
C HIS A 130 -0.06 -13.80 8.82
N ALA A 131 0.57 -14.40 9.85
CA ALA A 131 1.90 -14.00 10.26
C ALA A 131 2.91 -14.45 9.21
N ILE A 132 3.72 -13.50 8.70
CA ILE A 132 4.77 -13.75 7.72
C ILE A 132 6.12 -13.29 8.24
N ASN A 133 7.18 -13.94 7.76
CA ASN A 133 8.57 -13.61 8.11
C ASN A 133 9.30 -13.07 6.89
N PRO A 134 10.34 -12.23 7.09
CA PRO A 134 11.26 -11.89 6.01
C PRO A 134 11.79 -13.12 5.30
N HIS A 135 11.94 -13.03 3.99
CA HIS A 135 12.53 -14.05 3.09
C HIS A 135 11.67 -15.33 2.88
N GLU A 136 10.54 -15.45 3.54
CA GLU A 136 9.59 -16.54 3.31
C GLU A 136 8.55 -16.13 2.28
N SER A 137 8.77 -16.50 1.02
CA SER A 137 7.85 -16.19 -0.09
C SER A 137 6.53 -16.92 0.06
N PHE A 138 5.45 -16.26 -0.31
CA PHE A 138 4.12 -16.85 -0.42
C PHE A 138 3.45 -16.47 -1.74
N THR A 139 2.41 -17.22 -2.12
CA THR A 139 1.73 -17.03 -3.40
C THR A 139 0.27 -16.67 -3.18
N VAL A 140 -0.18 -15.57 -3.79
CA VAL A 140 -1.59 -15.19 -3.86
C VAL A 140 -2.23 -15.80 -5.10
N ARG A 141 -3.44 -16.40 -4.92
CA ARG A 141 -4.21 -17.07 -5.97
C ARG A 141 -5.69 -16.76 -5.83
N ARG A 142 -6.42 -16.80 -6.94
CA ARG A 142 -7.87 -16.84 -6.97
C ARG A 142 -8.32 -17.90 -7.99
N ASP A 143 -8.47 -19.13 -7.53
CA ASP A 143 -8.76 -20.30 -8.38
C ASP A 143 -10.25 -20.41 -8.75
N LYS A 144 -11.13 -19.70 -8.04
CA LYS A 144 -12.58 -19.75 -8.23
C LYS A 144 -13.16 -18.38 -8.50
N GLU A 145 -14.28 -18.39 -9.22
CA GLU A 145 -15.16 -17.24 -9.36
C GLU A 145 -15.69 -16.80 -7.98
N VAL A 146 -15.74 -15.49 -7.76
CA VAL A 146 -16.32 -14.89 -6.56
C VAL A 146 -17.50 -14.02 -6.95
N ILE A 147 -18.65 -14.25 -6.31
CA ILE A 147 -19.88 -13.50 -6.55
C ILE A 147 -20.21 -12.70 -5.30
N ALA A 148 -20.21 -11.39 -5.40
CA ALA A 148 -20.70 -10.49 -4.36
C ALA A 148 -22.10 -10.00 -4.70
N ILE A 149 -23.04 -10.20 -3.79
CA ILE A 149 -24.43 -9.77 -3.95
C ILE A 149 -24.68 -8.63 -2.97
N PHE A 150 -24.96 -7.44 -3.49
CA PHE A 150 -25.44 -6.33 -2.69
C PHE A 150 -26.93 -6.52 -2.42
N PRO A 151 -27.35 -6.59 -1.16
CA PRO A 151 -28.77 -6.71 -0.84
C PRO A 151 -29.54 -5.44 -1.29
N PRO A 152 -30.84 -5.58 -1.60
CA PRO A 152 -31.69 -4.43 -1.89
C PRO A 152 -31.75 -3.46 -0.71
N SER A 153 -32.03 -2.19 -1.00
CA SER A 153 -32.09 -1.09 -0.03
C SER A 153 -32.92 -1.45 1.23
N GLY A 154 -32.33 -1.26 2.40
CA GLY A 154 -32.96 -1.50 3.70
C GLY A 154 -32.27 -2.52 4.60
N SER A 155 -31.34 -3.34 4.10
CA SER A 155 -30.53 -4.20 4.91
C SER A 155 -29.23 -3.50 5.31
N ASN A 156 -28.97 -3.41 6.62
CA ASN A 156 -27.77 -2.83 7.20
C ASN A 156 -26.53 -3.71 6.97
N LEU A 157 -26.07 -3.82 5.74
CA LEU A 157 -24.74 -4.31 5.48
C LEU A 157 -23.80 -3.12 5.35
N ALA A 158 -23.13 -2.83 6.45
CA ALA A 158 -21.92 -2.01 6.53
C ALA A 158 -21.93 -0.68 5.74
N GLY A 159 -23.05 0.01 5.70
CA GLY A 159 -23.11 1.37 5.10
C GLY A 159 -23.04 1.44 3.56
N VAL A 160 -23.08 0.32 2.86
CA VAL A 160 -23.15 0.28 1.39
C VAL A 160 -24.63 0.22 0.99
N ILE A 161 -25.22 1.39 0.78
CA ILE A 161 -26.61 1.49 0.30
C ILE A 161 -26.58 1.53 -1.22
N ASN A 162 -27.01 0.45 -1.86
CA ASN A 162 -27.37 0.49 -3.26
C ASN A 162 -28.88 0.23 -3.38
N LYS A 163 -29.64 1.14 -4.01
CA LYS A 163 -31.10 1.04 -4.15
C LYS A 163 -31.54 -0.07 -5.09
N GLU A 164 -30.63 -0.60 -5.89
CA GLU A 164 -30.85 -1.71 -6.80
C GLU A 164 -29.87 -2.82 -6.43
N GLY A 165 -30.38 -4.02 -6.16
CA GLY A 165 -29.53 -5.19 -5.90
C GLY A 165 -28.52 -5.34 -7.05
N ARG A 166 -27.21 -5.24 -6.75
CA ARG A 166 -26.13 -5.33 -7.75
C ARG A 166 -25.33 -6.60 -7.48
N THR A 167 -25.14 -7.38 -8.51
CA THR A 167 -24.22 -8.52 -8.47
C THR A 167 -22.88 -8.08 -9.09
N ILE A 168 -21.79 -8.33 -8.40
CA ILE A 168 -20.43 -8.20 -8.93
C ILE A 168 -19.85 -9.59 -9.06
N LEU A 169 -19.45 -9.94 -10.27
CA LEU A 169 -18.78 -11.19 -10.61
C LEU A 169 -17.28 -10.90 -10.73
N VAL A 170 -16.47 -11.63 -10.00
CA VAL A 170 -15.00 -11.59 -10.10
C VAL A 170 -14.56 -12.96 -10.60
N PRO A 171 -14.06 -13.06 -11.84
CA PRO A 171 -13.65 -14.34 -12.41
C PRO A 171 -12.42 -14.90 -11.69
N PRO A 172 -12.10 -16.20 -11.85
CA PRO A 172 -10.82 -16.73 -11.44
C PRO A 172 -9.68 -15.91 -12.03
N ALA A 173 -8.56 -15.80 -11.32
CA ALA A 173 -7.35 -15.21 -11.88
C ALA A 173 -6.70 -16.20 -12.86
N THR A 174 -6.09 -15.69 -13.91
CA THR A 174 -5.38 -16.51 -14.91
C THR A 174 -3.90 -16.67 -14.60
N ASP A 175 -3.43 -16.08 -13.50
CA ASP A 175 -2.06 -16.12 -13.02
C ASP A 175 -1.99 -16.27 -11.50
N THR A 176 -0.78 -16.23 -10.99
CA THR A 176 -0.46 -16.19 -9.56
C THR A 176 0.54 -15.08 -9.31
N LEU A 177 0.52 -14.50 -8.13
CA LEU A 177 1.47 -13.49 -7.70
C LEU A 177 2.31 -14.04 -6.56
N GLU A 178 3.63 -14.09 -6.77
CA GLU A 178 4.57 -14.39 -5.71
C GLU A 178 4.94 -13.11 -4.97
N ILE A 179 4.93 -13.16 -3.63
CA ILE A 179 5.28 -12.05 -2.73
C ILE A 179 6.40 -12.52 -1.80
N THR A 180 7.52 -11.83 -1.82
CA THR A 180 8.65 -12.07 -0.92
C THR A 180 8.82 -10.88 0.00
N PRO A 181 8.57 -11.02 1.32
CA PRO A 181 8.87 -9.99 2.29
C PRO A 181 10.38 -9.85 2.48
N ILE A 182 10.88 -8.63 2.59
CA ILE A 182 12.26 -8.30 3.00
C ILE A 182 12.23 -7.46 4.26
N GLN A 183 13.32 -7.46 5.02
CA GLN A 183 13.42 -6.65 6.23
C GLN A 183 14.15 -5.34 5.96
N VAL A 184 13.56 -4.22 6.33
CA VAL A 184 14.20 -2.91 6.33
C VAL A 184 14.02 -2.25 7.69
N MET A 185 14.80 -1.21 7.98
CA MET A 185 14.79 -0.55 9.26
C MET A 185 14.11 0.82 9.20
N HIS A 186 13.07 1.01 10.00
CA HIS A 186 12.45 2.30 10.26
C HIS A 186 13.01 2.90 11.55
N GLY A 187 14.11 3.64 11.44
CA GLY A 187 14.94 3.98 12.58
C GLY A 187 15.53 2.74 13.24
N LYS A 188 15.03 2.34 14.41
CA LYS A 188 15.42 1.12 15.12
C LYS A 188 14.39 -0.02 15.01
N MET A 189 13.25 0.22 14.41
CA MET A 189 12.18 -0.75 14.26
C MET A 189 12.35 -1.53 12.96
N PRO A 190 12.41 -2.86 13.00
CA PRO A 190 12.35 -3.67 11.78
C PRO A 190 10.93 -3.62 11.21
N ILE A 191 10.82 -3.43 9.89
CA ILE A 191 9.56 -3.39 9.15
C ILE A 191 9.71 -4.18 7.86
N LEU A 192 8.61 -4.45 7.15
CA LEU A 192 8.65 -5.15 5.88
C LEU A 192 8.64 -4.20 4.67
N GLY A 193 9.51 -4.51 3.71
CA GLY A 193 9.32 -4.21 2.30
C GLY A 193 8.82 -5.46 1.58
N PHE A 194 8.29 -5.32 0.37
CA PHE A 194 7.72 -6.43 -0.40
C PHE A 194 8.27 -6.46 -1.81
N ILE A 195 8.63 -7.65 -2.27
CA ILE A 195 8.97 -7.92 -3.67
C ILE A 195 7.81 -8.71 -4.27
N PHE A 196 7.27 -8.23 -5.39
CA PHE A 196 6.20 -8.84 -6.15
C PHE A 196 6.75 -9.35 -7.47
N ARG A 197 6.47 -10.61 -7.79
CA ARG A 197 6.90 -11.24 -9.05
C ARG A 197 5.73 -11.89 -9.76
N GLU A 198 5.53 -11.50 -11.01
CA GLU A 198 4.58 -12.11 -11.94
C GLU A 198 5.29 -12.37 -13.26
N LYS A 199 5.45 -13.66 -13.63
CA LYS A 199 6.19 -14.04 -14.85
C LYS A 199 7.60 -13.43 -14.86
N ALA A 200 7.88 -12.57 -15.86
CA ALA A 200 9.16 -11.87 -16.00
C ALA A 200 9.15 -10.44 -15.43
N GLN A 201 8.05 -10.01 -14.81
CA GLN A 201 7.91 -8.68 -14.22
C GLN A 201 8.22 -8.71 -12.73
N SER A 202 8.90 -7.67 -12.24
CA SER A 202 9.27 -7.55 -10.83
C SER A 202 9.09 -6.11 -10.32
N LEU A 203 8.49 -6.01 -9.14
CA LEU A 203 8.29 -4.76 -8.41
C LEU A 203 8.77 -4.93 -6.98
N ALA A 204 9.62 -4.02 -6.49
CA ALA A 204 9.89 -3.89 -5.06
C ALA A 204 9.18 -2.64 -4.51
N TYR A 205 8.48 -2.79 -3.39
CA TYR A 205 7.77 -1.72 -2.69
C TYR A 205 8.31 -1.61 -1.27
N ILE A 206 9.02 -0.53 -0.98
CA ILE A 206 9.72 -0.31 0.29
C ILE A 206 9.30 1.06 0.83
N THR A 207 8.47 1.07 1.87
CA THR A 207 8.06 2.32 2.53
C THR A 207 8.77 2.49 3.87
N ASP A 208 8.80 3.71 4.40
CA ASP A 208 9.26 4.09 5.75
C ASP A 208 10.67 3.66 6.14
N MET A 209 11.46 3.23 5.16
CA MET A 209 12.81 2.79 5.39
C MET A 209 13.73 3.95 5.80
N LYS A 210 14.57 3.74 6.78
CA LYS A 210 15.76 4.55 7.11
C LYS A 210 17.03 3.91 6.60
N SER A 211 17.17 2.59 6.76
CA SER A 211 18.33 1.84 6.31
C SER A 211 17.95 0.41 5.91
N ILE A 212 18.80 -0.21 5.15
CA ILE A 212 18.70 -1.59 4.70
C ILE A 212 20.04 -2.28 4.91
N GLU A 213 20.02 -3.49 5.42
CA GLU A 213 21.23 -4.31 5.63
C GLU A 213 21.76 -4.86 4.31
N ASP A 214 23.06 -5.10 4.25
CA ASP A 214 23.73 -5.56 3.02
C ASP A 214 23.16 -6.90 2.51
N SER A 215 22.78 -7.79 3.42
CA SER A 215 22.17 -9.09 3.08
C SER A 215 20.84 -8.98 2.34
N GLU A 216 20.06 -7.92 2.57
CA GLU A 216 18.76 -7.74 1.92
C GLU A 216 18.88 -7.46 0.42
N TYR A 217 20.02 -6.91 -0.04
CA TYR A 217 20.24 -6.67 -1.46
C TYR A 217 20.30 -7.96 -2.28
N GLU A 218 20.56 -9.11 -1.67
CA GLU A 218 20.54 -10.41 -2.34
C GLU A 218 19.16 -10.80 -2.86
N TYR A 219 18.09 -10.27 -2.27
CA TYR A 219 16.70 -10.49 -2.71
C TYR A 219 16.23 -9.47 -3.76
N LEU A 220 16.92 -8.32 -3.85
CA LEU A 220 16.54 -7.20 -4.71
C LEU A 220 17.21 -7.22 -6.09
N HIS A 221 17.63 -8.40 -6.55
CA HIS A 221 18.18 -8.56 -7.89
C HIS A 221 17.07 -8.51 -8.96
N ASP A 222 17.39 -7.95 -10.11
CA ASP A 222 16.54 -7.92 -11.31
C ASP A 222 15.18 -7.26 -11.05
N ILE A 223 15.17 -6.17 -10.26
CA ILE A 223 13.97 -5.38 -10.02
C ILE A 223 13.75 -4.43 -11.20
N ASP A 224 12.61 -4.59 -11.90
CA ASP A 224 12.22 -3.70 -12.99
C ASP A 224 11.76 -2.34 -12.45
N THR A 225 10.91 -2.37 -11.43
CA THR A 225 10.34 -1.16 -10.83
C THR A 225 10.57 -1.15 -9.33
N LEU A 226 11.17 -0.08 -8.83
CA LEU A 226 11.30 0.17 -7.40
C LEU A 226 10.38 1.31 -6.96
N VAL A 227 9.58 1.07 -5.93
CA VAL A 227 8.87 2.10 -5.19
C VAL A 227 9.51 2.20 -3.82
N ILE A 228 9.99 3.40 -3.46
CA ILE A 228 10.77 3.59 -2.23
C ILE A 228 10.46 4.94 -1.59
N ASN A 229 10.47 5.00 -0.25
CA ASN A 229 10.25 6.27 0.43
C ASN A 229 11.41 7.24 0.25
N ALA A 230 11.09 8.54 0.18
CA ALA A 230 12.07 9.62 0.07
C ALA A 230 11.53 10.89 0.71
N LEU A 231 11.62 11.01 2.02
CA LEU A 231 10.89 11.96 2.85
C LEU A 231 10.92 13.40 2.31
N ARG A 232 12.11 13.89 1.92
CA ARG A 232 12.42 15.25 1.44
C ARG A 232 13.88 15.34 0.99
N PHE A 233 14.26 16.45 0.37
CA PHE A 233 15.65 16.66 -0.10
C PHE A 233 16.65 16.93 1.02
N GLU A 234 16.24 17.72 2.01
CA GLU A 234 17.13 18.24 3.06
C GLU A 234 16.55 17.95 4.44
N LYS A 235 17.29 18.27 5.50
CA LYS A 235 16.91 18.08 6.91
C LYS A 235 16.77 16.60 7.27
N PRO A 236 17.88 15.95 7.68
CA PRO A 236 17.89 14.54 8.08
C PRO A 236 16.78 14.19 9.06
N HIS A 237 16.29 12.96 8.97
CA HIS A 237 15.27 12.41 9.83
C HIS A 237 15.79 11.15 10.53
N HIS A 238 15.36 10.90 11.76
CA HIS A 238 15.85 9.77 12.55
C HIS A 238 15.35 8.42 12.06
N SER A 239 14.19 8.37 11.42
CA SER A 239 13.52 7.13 10.99
C SER A 239 13.27 7.00 9.49
N HIS A 240 13.49 8.05 8.70
CA HIS A 240 13.31 8.02 7.24
C HIS A 240 14.56 8.45 6.50
N GLN A 241 14.73 7.96 5.30
CA GLN A 241 15.77 8.38 4.38
C GLN A 241 15.37 9.65 3.60
N LEU A 242 16.36 10.34 3.07
CA LEU A 242 16.21 11.49 2.17
C LEU A 242 16.17 11.04 0.71
N VAL A 243 15.90 11.98 -0.19
CA VAL A 243 15.89 11.73 -1.65
C VAL A 243 17.21 11.16 -2.14
N ASP A 244 18.34 11.74 -1.74
CA ASP A 244 19.67 11.28 -2.18
C ASP A 244 19.99 9.87 -1.65
N ASP A 245 19.56 9.53 -0.44
CA ASP A 245 19.70 8.18 0.12
C ASP A 245 18.88 7.18 -0.72
N ALA A 246 17.63 7.51 -1.07
CA ALA A 246 16.77 6.68 -1.88
C ALA A 246 17.33 6.46 -3.29
N ILE A 247 17.90 7.49 -3.89
CA ILE A 247 18.60 7.39 -5.19
C ILE A 247 19.81 6.46 -5.09
N ALA A 248 20.61 6.57 -4.01
CA ALA A 248 21.77 5.71 -3.79
C ALA A 248 21.36 4.23 -3.64
N VAL A 249 20.32 3.94 -2.85
CA VAL A 249 19.76 2.59 -2.69
C VAL A 249 19.27 2.04 -4.02
N SER A 250 18.48 2.81 -4.77
CA SER A 250 17.96 2.39 -6.08
C SER A 250 19.08 2.07 -7.07
N ARG A 251 20.12 2.90 -7.13
CA ARG A 251 21.29 2.64 -7.99
C ARG A 251 22.04 1.38 -7.60
N ARG A 252 22.12 1.09 -6.30
CA ARG A 252 22.74 -0.15 -5.81
C ARG A 252 21.92 -1.38 -6.16
N ILE A 253 20.58 -1.30 -6.11
CA ILE A 253 19.65 -2.34 -6.56
C ILE A 253 19.75 -2.55 -8.08
N GLY A 254 19.99 -1.47 -8.84
CA GLY A 254 20.00 -1.50 -10.29
C GLY A 254 18.59 -1.49 -10.90
N ALA A 255 17.60 -0.93 -10.19
CA ALA A 255 16.23 -0.84 -10.68
C ALA A 255 16.14 -0.02 -11.99
N LYS A 256 15.32 -0.49 -12.95
CA LYS A 256 15.18 0.20 -14.25
C LYS A 256 14.39 1.51 -14.13
N ARG A 257 13.41 1.56 -13.22
CA ARG A 257 12.62 2.75 -12.90
C ARG A 257 12.36 2.84 -11.41
N THR A 258 12.38 4.04 -10.87
CA THR A 258 12.18 4.27 -9.43
C THR A 258 11.15 5.36 -9.18
N TYR A 259 10.16 5.04 -8.37
CA TYR A 259 9.12 5.96 -7.91
C TYR A 259 9.30 6.27 -6.43
N LEU A 260 9.38 7.56 -6.11
CA LEU A 260 9.61 8.06 -4.75
C LEU A 260 8.27 8.39 -4.09
N ILE A 261 8.05 7.84 -2.90
CA ILE A 261 6.81 7.97 -2.10
C ILE A 261 7.10 8.45 -0.68
N HIS A 262 6.06 8.51 0.16
CA HIS A 262 6.12 8.92 1.57
C HIS A 262 6.70 10.32 1.74
N LEU A 263 6.16 11.26 0.97
CA LEU A 263 6.68 12.61 0.77
C LEU A 263 6.05 13.62 1.72
N THR A 264 6.86 14.55 2.22
CA THR A 264 6.37 15.73 2.95
C THR A 264 6.16 16.91 2.00
N HIS A 265 5.53 17.98 2.51
CA HIS A 265 5.46 19.25 1.79
C HIS A 265 6.83 19.95 1.62
N ASP A 266 7.85 19.50 2.35
CA ASP A 266 9.23 20.05 2.25
C ASP A 266 9.94 19.68 0.93
N ILE A 267 9.39 18.78 0.10
CA ILE A 267 9.94 18.50 -1.23
C ILE A 267 9.78 19.70 -2.19
N GLY A 268 8.85 20.63 -1.91
CA GLY A 268 8.40 21.67 -2.83
C GLY A 268 7.18 21.22 -3.65
N THR A 269 6.75 22.04 -4.61
CA THR A 269 5.68 21.66 -5.55
C THR A 269 6.13 20.50 -6.44
N HIS A 270 5.20 19.63 -6.80
CA HIS A 270 5.50 18.40 -7.53
C HIS A 270 6.31 18.64 -8.80
N GLU A 271 5.93 19.64 -9.61
CA GLU A 271 6.59 19.93 -10.87
C GLU A 271 8.05 20.35 -10.68
N ILE A 272 8.31 21.30 -9.76
CA ILE A 272 9.67 21.76 -9.45
C ILE A 272 10.48 20.64 -8.81
N ALA A 273 9.90 19.91 -7.86
CA ALA A 273 10.59 18.81 -7.19
C ALA A 273 11.00 17.71 -8.19
N ASN A 274 10.07 17.32 -9.06
CA ASN A 274 10.30 16.25 -10.03
C ASN A 274 11.38 16.63 -11.06
N SER A 275 11.48 17.91 -11.45
CA SER A 275 12.52 18.39 -12.37
C SER A 275 13.96 18.31 -11.79
N ARG A 276 14.11 18.13 -10.50
CA ARG A 276 15.41 17.97 -9.81
C ARG A 276 15.91 16.53 -9.78
N LEU A 277 15.06 15.55 -10.13
CA LEU A 277 15.42 14.15 -10.09
C LEU A 277 16.25 13.75 -11.32
N PRO A 278 17.19 12.80 -11.17
CA PRO A 278 17.89 12.23 -12.31
C PRO A 278 16.97 11.39 -13.18
N GLU A 279 17.41 11.09 -14.39
CA GLU A 279 16.71 10.18 -15.31
C GLU A 279 16.43 8.82 -14.65
N GLY A 280 15.24 8.26 -14.89
CA GLY A 280 14.78 7.00 -14.29
C GLY A 280 14.13 7.14 -12.92
N PHE A 281 14.07 8.35 -12.35
CA PHE A 281 13.44 8.64 -11.07
C PHE A 281 12.26 9.60 -11.23
N GLU A 282 11.20 9.36 -10.48
CA GLU A 282 10.00 10.19 -10.47
C GLU A 282 9.38 10.23 -9.06
N PHE A 283 8.91 11.40 -8.62
CA PHE A 283 8.02 11.46 -7.48
C PHE A 283 6.64 10.95 -7.88
N ALA A 284 6.17 9.91 -7.21
CA ALA A 284 4.80 9.45 -7.40
C ALA A 284 3.78 10.49 -6.89
N TYR A 285 2.54 10.41 -7.39
CA TYR A 285 1.43 11.24 -6.93
C TYR A 285 0.14 10.39 -6.82
N ASP A 286 -0.79 10.88 -6.01
CA ASP A 286 -2.05 10.17 -5.73
C ASP A 286 -2.89 9.99 -6.99
N GLY A 287 -3.26 8.75 -7.28
CA GLY A 287 -4.00 8.36 -8.48
C GLY A 287 -3.13 8.05 -9.70
N GLN A 288 -1.81 8.18 -9.63
CA GLN A 288 -0.91 7.74 -10.70
C GLN A 288 -1.00 6.24 -10.89
N ILE A 289 -1.03 5.81 -12.15
CA ILE A 289 -1.03 4.40 -12.54
C ILE A 289 0.22 4.15 -13.37
N ILE A 290 0.97 3.11 -13.02
CA ILE A 290 2.16 2.70 -13.74
C ILE A 290 2.05 1.23 -14.15
N ASN A 291 2.70 0.87 -15.26
CA ASN A 291 2.91 -0.53 -15.66
C ASN A 291 4.31 -0.95 -15.20
N CYS A 292 4.37 -2.06 -14.47
CA CYS A 292 5.60 -2.60 -13.91
C CYS A 292 6.13 -3.73 -14.80
#